data_6ad904619fd437693906c3ab104f97ea
#
_entry.id   6ad904619fd437693906c3ab104f97ea
#
_cell.length_a   1.000
_cell.length_b   1.000
_cell.length_c   1.000
_cell.angle_alpha   90.00
_cell.angle_beta   90.00
_cell.angle_gamma   90.00
#
_symmetry.space_group_name_H-M   'P 1'
#
loop_
_entity.id
_entity.type
_entity.pdbx_description
1 polymer ?
#
loop_
_entity_poly.entity_id
_entity_poly.type
_entity_poly.pdbx_seq_one_letter_code
_entity_poly.pdbx_strand_id
1 'polypeptide(L)'
;MTSPDATGPLATGPLATAPSGSTRGSIFLLGLTVFLSAFLLFQVQPIIARYILPWFGSTPGVWTTALLFFQVTLLVGYAYAHFIVVRFSWRKQALIHAVLLGVTLLALPITPPEVMKPTDAEAPGLRILLILAVSVGAPYAVLSTTAPL
;
A
#
# COMPACT_ATOMS: atom_id res chain seq x y z
N MET A 1 72.53 -21.84 0.86
CA MET A 1 71.75 -20.61 0.67
C MET A 1 70.36 -21.05 0.25
N THR A 2 69.52 -21.38 1.23
CA THR A 2 68.22 -22.06 1.07
C THR A 2 67.15 -21.01 1.25
N SER A 3 66.32 -20.79 0.22
CA SER A 3 65.12 -19.99 0.30
C SER A 3 64.04 -20.73 1.07
N PRO A 4 63.31 -20.08 1.99
CA PRO A 4 62.16 -20.67 2.63
C PRO A 4 60.93 -20.48 1.72
N ASP A 5 60.27 -21.61 1.53
CA ASP A 5 58.99 -21.80 0.89
C ASP A 5 57.88 -21.07 1.69
N ALA A 6 57.20 -20.10 1.05
CA ALA A 6 56.11 -19.35 1.62
C ALA A 6 54.79 -19.81 1.02
N THR A 7 54.42 -21.09 1.28
CA THR A 7 53.06 -21.56 1.05
C THR A 7 52.20 -21.33 2.31
N GLY A 8 51.71 -20.10 2.46
CA GLY A 8 50.66 -19.80 3.43
C GLY A 8 49.32 -20.41 3.00
N PRO A 9 48.54 -21.01 3.90
CA PRO A 9 47.25 -21.57 3.55
C PRO A 9 46.29 -20.47 3.08
N LEU A 10 45.74 -20.67 1.89
CA LEU A 10 44.63 -19.85 1.37
C LEU A 10 43.49 -19.83 2.39
N ALA A 11 43.24 -18.66 3.00
CA ALA A 11 42.12 -18.43 3.82
C ALA A 11 40.83 -18.61 3.01
N THR A 12 40.25 -19.78 3.12
CA THR A 12 38.88 -20.01 2.65
C THR A 12 37.96 -19.13 3.47
N GLY A 13 37.54 -18.00 2.88
CA GLY A 13 36.51 -17.14 3.43
C GLY A 13 35.23 -17.94 3.74
N PRO A 14 34.45 -17.54 4.74
CA PRO A 14 33.24 -18.25 5.09
C PRO A 14 32.33 -18.37 3.89
N LEU A 15 32.06 -19.60 3.48
CA LEU A 15 31.04 -19.94 2.50
C LEU A 15 29.73 -19.30 2.96
N ALA A 16 29.17 -18.42 2.13
CA ALA A 16 27.86 -17.84 2.36
C ALA A 16 26.86 -18.99 2.61
N THR A 17 26.49 -19.17 3.87
CA THR A 17 25.52 -20.19 4.26
C THR A 17 24.19 -19.87 3.60
N ALA A 18 23.69 -20.81 2.79
CA ALA A 18 22.37 -20.69 2.19
C ALA A 18 21.32 -20.46 3.31
N PRO A 19 20.32 -19.58 3.12
CA PRO A 19 19.35 -19.26 4.13
C PRO A 19 18.66 -20.54 4.63
N SER A 20 18.61 -20.70 5.96
CA SER A 20 17.97 -21.85 6.61
C SER A 20 16.47 -21.90 6.22
N GLY A 21 15.85 -23.08 6.30
CA GLY A 21 14.43 -23.28 5.92
C GLY A 21 13.45 -22.32 6.61
N SER A 22 13.77 -21.87 7.83
CA SER A 22 13.04 -20.83 8.56
C SER A 22 13.04 -19.46 7.82
N THR A 23 14.19 -19.07 7.27
CA THR A 23 14.33 -17.82 6.52
C THR A 23 13.54 -17.86 5.20
N ARG A 24 13.50 -19.00 4.53
CA ARG A 24 12.72 -19.16 3.28
C ARG A 24 11.22 -19.04 3.52
N GLY A 25 10.71 -19.63 4.61
CA GLY A 25 9.31 -19.50 5.01
C GLY A 25 8.93 -18.05 5.30
N SER A 26 9.77 -17.32 6.02
CA SER A 26 9.54 -15.91 6.34
C SER A 26 9.55 -15.01 5.09
N ILE A 27 10.47 -15.25 4.15
CA ILE A 27 10.52 -14.51 2.88
C ILE A 27 9.27 -14.78 2.04
N PHE A 28 8.81 -16.03 1.99
CA PHE A 28 7.59 -16.40 1.27
C PHE A 28 6.36 -15.71 1.86
N LEU A 29 6.21 -15.73 3.20
CA LEU A 29 5.10 -15.05 3.88
C LEU A 29 5.12 -13.54 3.65
N LEU A 30 6.31 -12.92 3.72
CA LEU A 30 6.47 -11.50 3.42
C LEU A 30 6.06 -11.19 1.98
N GLY A 31 6.56 -11.95 1.02
CA GLY A 31 6.20 -11.81 -0.40
C GLY A 31 4.71 -11.98 -0.65
N LEU A 32 4.08 -12.95 -0.01
CA LEU A 32 2.64 -13.18 -0.10
C LEU A 32 1.84 -12.01 0.48
N THR A 33 2.26 -11.45 1.62
CA THR A 33 1.62 -10.30 2.25
C THR A 33 1.69 -9.07 1.33
N VAL A 34 2.85 -8.78 0.78
CA VAL A 34 3.05 -7.65 -0.15
C VAL A 34 2.21 -7.85 -1.42
N PHE A 35 2.24 -9.06 -1.99
CA PHE A 35 1.42 -9.39 -3.17
C PHE A 35 -0.08 -9.22 -2.89
N LEU A 36 -0.56 -9.75 -1.77
CA LEU A 36 -1.97 -9.68 -1.41
C LEU A 36 -2.41 -8.23 -1.16
N SER A 37 -1.57 -7.43 -0.50
CA SER A 37 -1.83 -6.00 -0.28
C SER A 37 -1.91 -5.24 -1.60
N ALA A 38 -0.98 -5.46 -2.51
CA ALA A 38 -0.98 -4.84 -3.84
C ALA A 38 -2.22 -5.28 -4.66
N PHE A 39 -2.57 -6.56 -4.61
CA PHE A 39 -3.75 -7.09 -5.28
C PHE A 39 -5.04 -6.44 -4.74
N LEU A 40 -5.19 -6.33 -3.42
CA LEU A 40 -6.36 -5.69 -2.80
C LEU A 40 -6.45 -4.21 -3.16
N LEU A 41 -5.32 -3.48 -3.15
CA LEU A 41 -5.27 -2.08 -3.60
C LEU A 41 -5.79 -1.94 -5.03
N PHE A 42 -5.35 -2.83 -5.91
CA PHE A 42 -5.77 -2.81 -7.31
C PHE A 42 -7.26 -3.12 -7.48
N GLN A 43 -7.81 -4.01 -6.66
CA GLN A 43 -9.24 -4.38 -6.73
C GLN A 43 -10.17 -3.28 -6.23
N VAL A 44 -9.74 -2.45 -5.29
CA VAL A 44 -10.58 -1.34 -4.77
C VAL A 44 -10.95 -0.37 -5.89
N GLN A 45 -10.04 -0.09 -6.83
CA GLN A 45 -10.26 0.87 -7.91
C GLN A 45 -11.46 0.51 -8.81
N PRO A 46 -11.52 -0.69 -9.43
CA PRO A 46 -12.65 -1.05 -10.28
C PRO A 46 -13.95 -1.25 -9.51
N ILE A 47 -13.89 -1.69 -8.24
CA ILE A 47 -15.10 -1.85 -7.42
C ILE A 47 -15.76 -0.50 -7.18
N ILE A 48 -15.00 0.49 -6.72
CA ILE A 48 -15.53 1.84 -6.49
C ILE A 48 -15.97 2.52 -7.78
N ALA A 49 -15.23 2.33 -8.87
CA ALA A 49 -15.60 2.85 -10.16
C ALA A 49 -17.01 2.38 -10.58
N ARG A 50 -17.36 1.13 -10.32
CA ARG A 50 -18.72 0.61 -10.62
C ARG A 50 -19.83 1.35 -9.87
N TYR A 51 -19.57 1.89 -8.68
CA TYR A 51 -20.55 2.69 -7.93
C TYR A 51 -20.64 4.13 -8.43
N ILE A 52 -19.54 4.72 -8.85
CA ILE A 52 -19.46 6.14 -9.23
C ILE A 52 -19.88 6.37 -10.69
N LEU A 53 -19.51 5.48 -11.60
CA LEU A 53 -19.80 5.62 -13.03
C LEU A 53 -21.29 5.80 -13.35
N PRO A 54 -22.24 5.07 -12.70
CA PRO A 54 -23.67 5.29 -12.94
C PRO A 54 -24.17 6.67 -12.49
N TRP A 55 -23.49 7.31 -11.53
CA TRP A 55 -23.90 8.62 -10.99
C TRP A 55 -23.41 9.80 -11.84
N PHE A 56 -22.25 9.68 -12.43
CA PHE A 56 -21.57 10.77 -13.17
C PHE A 56 -21.44 10.48 -14.67
N GLY A 57 -21.87 9.32 -15.12
CA GLY A 57 -21.67 8.84 -16.49
C GLY A 57 -20.28 8.24 -16.71
N SER A 58 -20.16 7.39 -17.72
CA SER A 58 -18.92 6.68 -18.08
C SER A 58 -18.04 7.52 -19.00
N THR A 59 -17.84 8.81 -18.69
CA THR A 59 -16.98 9.69 -19.48
C THR A 59 -15.51 9.50 -19.13
N PRO A 60 -14.58 9.74 -20.08
CA PRO A 60 -13.14 9.70 -19.81
C PRO A 60 -12.71 10.61 -18.66
N GLY A 61 -13.35 11.77 -18.49
CA GLY A 61 -13.07 12.72 -17.43
C GLY A 61 -13.36 12.15 -16.03
N VAL A 62 -14.47 11.44 -15.86
CA VAL A 62 -14.83 10.78 -14.60
C VAL A 62 -13.80 9.71 -14.24
N TRP A 63 -13.42 8.90 -15.23
CA TRP A 63 -12.40 7.86 -15.04
C TRP A 63 -11.03 8.44 -14.68
N THR A 64 -10.59 9.47 -15.38
CA THR A 64 -9.31 10.15 -15.11
C THR A 64 -9.29 10.79 -13.72
N THR A 65 -10.38 11.41 -13.29
CA THR A 65 -10.49 12.00 -11.95
C THR A 65 -10.42 10.92 -10.87
N ALA A 66 -11.07 9.79 -11.06
CA ALA A 66 -10.99 8.67 -10.13
C ALA A 66 -9.56 8.11 -10.04
N LEU A 67 -8.88 7.91 -11.19
CA LEU A 67 -7.50 7.45 -11.21
C LEU A 67 -6.55 8.45 -10.51
N LEU A 68 -6.73 9.75 -10.75
CA LEU A 68 -5.95 10.80 -10.08
C LEU A 68 -6.10 10.71 -8.56
N PHE A 69 -7.32 10.53 -8.06
CA PHE A 69 -7.57 10.35 -6.63
C PHE A 69 -6.77 9.17 -6.06
N PHE A 70 -6.82 8.01 -6.69
CA PHE A 70 -6.12 6.82 -6.21
C PHE A 70 -4.60 7.00 -6.23
N GLN A 71 -4.05 7.64 -7.25
CA GLN A 71 -2.61 7.92 -7.34
C GLN A 71 -2.14 8.90 -6.26
N VAL A 72 -2.90 9.98 -6.03
CA VAL A 72 -2.58 10.93 -4.96
C VAL A 72 -2.67 10.27 -3.59
N THR A 73 -3.71 9.48 -3.34
CA THR A 73 -3.87 8.76 -2.07
C THR A 73 -2.75 7.73 -1.84
N LEU A 74 -2.33 7.04 -2.89
CA LEU A 74 -1.17 6.14 -2.85
C LEU A 74 0.12 6.89 -2.48
N LEU A 75 0.35 8.05 -3.09
CA LEU A 75 1.50 8.90 -2.79
C LEU A 75 1.47 9.39 -1.34
N VAL A 76 0.32 9.80 -0.84
CA VAL A 76 0.12 10.19 0.57
C VAL A 76 0.42 9.01 1.49
N GLY A 77 -0.04 7.80 1.17
CA GLY A 77 0.26 6.59 1.92
C GLY A 77 1.76 6.29 1.98
N TYR A 78 2.47 6.43 0.88
CA TYR A 78 3.93 6.25 0.83
C TYR A 78 4.68 7.32 1.61
N ALA A 79 4.25 8.59 1.52
CA ALA A 79 4.83 9.68 2.30
C ALA A 79 4.63 9.45 3.80
N TYR A 80 3.45 9.00 4.20
CA TYR A 80 3.15 8.62 5.60
C TYR A 80 4.04 7.45 6.05
N ALA A 81 4.17 6.38 5.27
CA ALA A 81 5.03 5.24 5.60
C ALA A 81 6.48 5.69 5.78
N HIS A 82 7.00 6.50 4.86
CA HIS A 82 8.34 7.08 4.98
C HIS A 82 8.52 7.90 6.26
N PHE A 83 7.56 8.76 6.58
CA PHE A 83 7.58 9.58 7.79
C PHE A 83 7.62 8.72 9.07
N ILE A 84 6.81 7.67 9.13
CA ILE A 84 6.75 6.76 10.28
C ILE A 84 8.06 5.99 10.44
N VAL A 85 8.63 5.49 9.35
CA VAL A 85 9.90 4.74 9.36
C VAL A 85 11.04 5.61 9.86
N VAL A 86 11.12 6.87 9.45
CA VAL A 86 12.17 7.80 9.88
C VAL A 86 11.99 8.25 11.35
N ARG A 87 10.74 8.36 11.84
CA ARG A 87 10.45 9.00 13.13
C ARG A 87 10.29 8.01 14.29
N PHE A 88 9.89 6.76 14.05
CA PHE A 88 9.52 5.82 15.10
C PHE A 88 10.30 4.51 15.02
N SER A 89 10.47 3.84 16.18
CA SER A 89 11.03 2.49 16.23
C SER A 89 10.06 1.47 15.65
N TRP A 90 10.57 0.36 15.13
CA TRP A 90 9.81 -0.68 14.45
C TRP A 90 8.57 -1.20 15.22
N ARG A 91 8.66 -1.30 16.57
CA ARG A 91 7.52 -1.71 17.42
C ARG A 91 6.40 -0.68 17.43
N LYS A 92 6.76 0.61 17.48
CA LYS A 92 5.79 1.71 17.42
C LYS A 92 5.15 1.81 16.04
N GLN A 93 5.93 1.61 14.98
CA GLN A 93 5.41 1.56 13.60
C GLN A 93 4.34 0.47 13.47
N ALA A 94 4.66 -0.76 13.89
CA ALA A 94 3.73 -1.89 13.84
C ALA A 94 2.45 -1.62 14.65
N LEU A 95 2.58 -1.03 15.85
CA LEU A 95 1.42 -0.70 16.68
C LEU A 95 0.54 0.38 16.04
N ILE A 96 1.14 1.47 15.57
CA ILE A 96 0.41 2.56 14.92
C ILE A 96 -0.32 2.04 13.69
N HIS A 97 0.36 1.25 12.86
CA HIS A 97 -0.23 0.69 11.66
C HIS A 97 -1.37 -0.31 11.97
N ALA A 98 -1.19 -1.16 12.96
CA ALA A 98 -2.23 -2.10 13.41
C ALA A 98 -3.46 -1.37 13.95
N VAL A 99 -3.28 -0.28 14.71
CA VAL A 99 -4.39 0.55 15.20
C VAL A 99 -5.12 1.22 14.03
N LEU A 100 -4.39 1.79 13.08
CA LEU A 100 -4.99 2.41 11.89
C LEU A 100 -5.77 1.38 11.05
N LEU A 101 -5.22 0.19 10.84
CA LEU A 101 -5.94 -0.90 10.18
C LEU A 101 -7.22 -1.28 10.94
N GLY A 102 -7.14 -1.40 12.26
CA GLY A 102 -8.32 -1.68 13.10
C GLY A 102 -9.40 -0.61 12.98
N VAL A 103 -9.02 0.66 13.02
CA VAL A 103 -9.95 1.79 12.85
C VAL A 103 -10.58 1.79 11.45
N THR A 104 -9.80 1.53 10.41
CA THR A 104 -10.35 1.48 9.04
C THR A 104 -11.27 0.28 8.80
N LEU A 105 -11.07 -0.83 9.51
CA LEU A 105 -12.00 -1.96 9.48
C LEU A 105 -13.38 -1.60 10.07
N LEU A 106 -13.44 -0.71 11.04
CA LEU A 106 -14.71 -0.21 11.59
C LEU A 106 -15.45 0.72 10.61
N ALA A 107 -14.75 1.27 9.63
CA ALA A 107 -15.34 2.10 8.57
C ALA A 107 -15.93 1.28 7.40
N LEU A 108 -15.88 -0.03 7.45
CA LEU A 108 -16.55 -0.89 6.47
C LEU A 108 -18.07 -0.94 6.73
N PRO A 109 -18.92 -1.02 5.70
CA PRO A 109 -18.62 -1.21 4.28
C PRO A 109 -18.22 0.06 3.54
N ILE A 110 -17.29 -0.05 2.60
CA ILE A 110 -16.78 1.03 1.75
C ILE A 110 -17.80 1.31 0.63
N THR A 111 -18.97 1.81 0.98
CA THR A 111 -20.00 2.19 0.02
C THR A 111 -20.22 3.69 0.04
N PRO A 112 -20.21 4.37 -1.11
CA PRO A 112 -20.55 5.78 -1.15
C PRO A 112 -21.96 6.02 -0.62
N PRO A 113 -22.15 6.99 0.33
CA PRO A 113 -23.47 7.29 0.84
C PRO A 113 -24.39 7.80 -0.27
N GLU A 114 -25.60 7.29 -0.38
CA GLU A 114 -26.55 7.72 -1.40
C GLU A 114 -26.94 9.20 -1.31
N VAL A 115 -26.81 9.78 -0.11
CA VAL A 115 -27.02 11.23 0.14
C VAL A 115 -26.05 12.09 -0.67
N MET A 116 -24.88 11.54 -1.07
CA MET A 116 -23.90 12.25 -1.90
C MET A 116 -24.15 12.11 -3.40
N LYS A 117 -25.21 11.41 -3.81
CA LYS A 117 -25.61 11.31 -5.20
C LYS A 117 -25.88 12.72 -5.77
N PRO A 118 -25.26 13.07 -6.89
CA PRO A 118 -25.41 14.40 -7.48
C PRO A 118 -26.84 14.62 -7.93
N THR A 119 -27.44 15.74 -7.51
CA THR A 119 -28.72 16.24 -8.00
C THR A 119 -28.52 17.21 -9.19
N ASP A 120 -27.32 17.80 -9.29
CA ASP A 120 -26.97 18.81 -10.28
C ASP A 120 -25.62 18.48 -10.93
N ALA A 121 -25.45 18.94 -12.19
CA ALA A 121 -24.27 18.68 -13.01
C ALA A 121 -23.07 19.60 -12.69
N GLU A 122 -23.10 20.40 -11.60
CA GLU A 122 -22.04 21.32 -11.25
C GLU A 122 -20.80 20.63 -10.69
N ALA A 123 -19.62 20.98 -11.24
CA ALA A 123 -18.29 20.55 -10.82
C ALA A 123 -18.15 19.04 -10.53
N PRO A 124 -18.38 18.16 -11.50
CA PRO A 124 -18.41 16.71 -11.28
C PRO A 124 -17.08 16.16 -10.72
N GLY A 125 -15.96 16.74 -11.12
CA GLY A 125 -14.62 16.31 -10.67
C GLY A 125 -14.41 16.48 -9.17
N LEU A 126 -14.75 17.64 -8.61
CA LEU A 126 -14.60 17.89 -7.17
C LEU A 126 -15.52 16.98 -6.35
N ARG A 127 -16.74 16.77 -6.81
CA ARG A 127 -17.70 15.86 -6.15
C ARG A 127 -17.22 14.41 -6.14
N ILE A 128 -16.68 13.95 -7.25
CA ILE A 128 -16.06 12.62 -7.36
C ILE A 128 -14.93 12.49 -6.32
N LEU A 129 -14.03 13.47 -6.25
CA LEU A 129 -12.94 13.46 -5.28
C LEU A 129 -13.44 13.42 -3.83
N LEU A 130 -14.47 14.19 -3.49
CA LEU A 130 -15.05 14.19 -2.15
C LEU A 130 -15.72 12.85 -1.80
N ILE A 131 -16.49 12.28 -2.71
CA ILE A 131 -17.12 10.98 -2.52
C ILE A 131 -16.07 9.90 -2.30
N LEU A 132 -15.01 9.88 -3.12
CA LEU A 132 -13.91 8.94 -2.99
C LEU A 132 -13.16 9.13 -1.66
N ALA A 133 -12.89 10.38 -1.27
CA ALA A 133 -12.18 10.69 -0.03
C ALA A 133 -12.95 10.18 1.21
N VAL A 134 -14.25 10.41 1.24
CA VAL A 134 -15.11 9.99 2.35
C VAL A 134 -15.34 8.49 2.37
N SER A 135 -15.58 7.88 1.20
CA SER A 135 -15.93 6.46 1.11
C SER A 135 -14.74 5.54 1.26
N VAL A 136 -13.63 5.81 0.56
CA VAL A 136 -12.52 4.87 0.41
C VAL A 136 -11.16 5.47 0.76
N GLY A 137 -11.07 6.79 0.95
CA GLY A 137 -9.79 7.48 1.12
C GLY A 137 -8.96 6.94 2.28
N ALA A 138 -9.55 6.86 3.49
CA ALA A 138 -8.83 6.38 4.67
C ALA A 138 -8.41 4.90 4.56
N PRO A 139 -9.31 3.94 4.27
CA PRO A 139 -8.91 2.54 4.14
C PRO A 139 -7.91 2.31 3.01
N TYR A 140 -8.03 3.00 1.87
CA TYR A 140 -7.09 2.88 0.77
C TYR A 140 -5.70 3.43 1.14
N ALA A 141 -5.65 4.61 1.80
CA ALA A 141 -4.39 5.18 2.27
C ALA A 141 -3.67 4.25 3.26
N VAL A 142 -4.38 3.69 4.24
CA VAL A 142 -3.78 2.77 5.21
C VAL A 142 -3.32 1.47 4.54
N LEU A 143 -4.12 0.90 3.65
CA LEU A 143 -3.74 -0.31 2.90
C LEU A 143 -2.50 -0.07 2.02
N SER A 144 -2.36 1.12 1.42
CA SER A 144 -1.22 1.49 0.59
C SER A 144 0.11 1.54 1.35
N THR A 145 0.05 1.74 2.68
CA THR A 145 1.25 1.80 3.53
C THR A 145 1.77 0.42 3.94
N THR A 146 1.00 -0.64 3.74
CA THR A 146 1.36 -2.00 4.18
C THR A 146 2.59 -2.55 3.45
N ALA A 147 2.78 -2.18 2.17
CA ALA A 147 3.92 -2.66 1.39
C ALA A 147 5.25 -1.96 1.72
N PRO A 148 5.30 -0.62 1.94
CA PRO A 148 6.53 0.08 2.26
C PRO A 148 6.93 0.04 3.76
N LEU A 149 6.04 -0.38 4.69
CA LEU A 149 6.34 -0.57 6.11
C LEU A 149 6.90 -1.94 6.41
#